data_6b5cb93a5d47cd190a146069dcb2f17b
#
_entry.id   6b5cb93a5d47cd190a146069dcb2f17b
#
_cell.length_a   1.000
_cell.length_b   1.000
_cell.length_c   1.000
_cell.angle_alpha   90.00
_cell.angle_beta   90.00
_cell.angle_gamma   90.00
#
_symmetry.space_group_name_H-M   'P 1'
#
loop_
_entity.id
_entity.type
_entity.pdbx_description
1 polymer ?
#
loop_
_entity_poly.entity_id
_entity_poly.type
_entity_poly.pdbx_seq_one_letter_code
_entity_poly.pdbx_strand_id
1 'polypeptide(L)'
;QMHPGIQALFEVSGRDHQKSNTFDLGFGLGPRLNAAGRLADMTLGIKCLISNDLFEARKYAKELDLMNRERREIEGSMQETALINLAEISTTNTSSLCMFDTSWHQGVIGILASRLKDKYHRPVIVFAPGEEKSASGLMVLKGSGRSITGFHLRDAIDYISKKHPEMILKFGGHAMAAGLSIEESQLKSFQDTFESIAQQWLDEDTLHRKLVHDGELPSDMINAQLAEQLSNEIWGQGFPEPVFTG
;
A
#
# COMPACT_ATOMS: atom_id res chain seq x y z
N GLN A 1 -20.91 -23.08 -12.78
CA GLN A 1 -20.27 -22.32 -13.86
C GLN A 1 -19.75 -21.01 -13.28
N MET A 2 -18.48 -20.66 -13.55
CA MET A 2 -17.87 -19.42 -13.07
C MET A 2 -18.50 -18.21 -13.76
N HIS A 3 -18.66 -17.10 -13.02
CA HIS A 3 -19.18 -15.86 -13.59
C HIS A 3 -18.24 -15.33 -14.69
N PRO A 4 -18.74 -14.87 -15.86
CA PRO A 4 -17.91 -14.45 -17.00
C PRO A 4 -16.82 -13.43 -16.67
N GLY A 5 -17.12 -12.42 -15.83
CA GLY A 5 -16.15 -11.42 -15.42
C GLY A 5 -14.99 -12.01 -14.61
N ILE A 6 -15.27 -12.93 -13.69
CA ILE A 6 -14.23 -13.61 -12.91
C ILE A 6 -13.39 -14.52 -13.82
N GLN A 7 -14.03 -15.27 -14.71
CA GLN A 7 -13.33 -16.11 -15.68
C GLN A 7 -12.38 -15.29 -16.55
N ALA A 8 -12.85 -14.16 -17.10
CA ALA A 8 -12.03 -13.27 -17.93
C ALA A 8 -10.83 -12.68 -17.15
N LEU A 9 -11.00 -12.34 -15.89
CA LEU A 9 -9.91 -11.86 -15.02
C LEU A 9 -8.87 -12.96 -14.76
N PHE A 10 -9.29 -14.21 -14.54
CA PHE A 10 -8.36 -15.34 -14.44
C PHE A 10 -7.57 -15.54 -15.73
N GLU A 11 -8.24 -15.52 -16.89
CA GLU A 11 -7.60 -15.66 -18.20
C GLU A 11 -6.49 -14.60 -18.41
N VAL A 12 -6.75 -13.31 -18.15
CA VAL A 12 -5.73 -12.26 -18.33
C VAL A 12 -4.66 -12.26 -17.24
N SER A 13 -4.94 -12.88 -16.08
CA SER A 13 -3.94 -13.02 -15.00
C SER A 13 -2.96 -14.16 -15.24
N GLY A 14 -3.26 -15.07 -16.17
CA GLY A 14 -2.48 -16.28 -16.41
C GLY A 14 -2.59 -17.31 -15.25
N ARG A 15 -3.62 -17.19 -14.41
CA ARG A 15 -3.87 -18.08 -13.29
C ARG A 15 -4.90 -19.13 -13.65
N ASP A 16 -4.67 -20.37 -13.21
CA ASP A 16 -5.62 -21.46 -13.39
C ASP A 16 -6.71 -21.38 -12.30
N HIS A 17 -7.92 -21.07 -12.72
CA HIS A 17 -9.05 -20.95 -11.80
C HIS A 17 -9.44 -22.26 -11.10
N GLN A 18 -9.05 -23.42 -11.64
CA GLN A 18 -9.33 -24.74 -11.03
C GLN A 18 -8.42 -25.03 -9.84
N LYS A 19 -7.24 -24.38 -9.80
CA LYS A 19 -6.23 -24.52 -8.74
C LYS A 19 -6.08 -23.27 -7.88
N SER A 20 -6.96 -22.30 -8.09
CA SER A 20 -6.86 -20.99 -7.42
C SER A 20 -7.34 -21.06 -5.99
N ASN A 21 -6.70 -20.26 -5.16
CA ASN A 21 -7.05 -20.03 -3.77
C ASN A 21 -7.35 -18.55 -3.51
N THR A 22 -7.52 -18.16 -2.25
CA THR A 22 -7.79 -16.78 -1.83
C THR A 22 -6.65 -15.83 -2.19
N PHE A 23 -5.40 -16.31 -2.20
CA PHE A 23 -4.24 -15.53 -2.62
C PHE A 23 -4.34 -15.12 -4.09
N ASP A 24 -4.79 -16.02 -4.97
CA ASP A 24 -4.95 -15.70 -6.40
C ASP A 24 -6.01 -14.62 -6.63
N LEU A 25 -7.10 -14.63 -5.85
CA LEU A 25 -8.10 -13.57 -5.88
C LEU A 25 -7.50 -12.23 -5.43
N GLY A 26 -6.82 -12.23 -4.29
CA GLY A 26 -6.23 -11.02 -3.70
C GLY A 26 -5.07 -10.44 -4.50
N PHE A 27 -4.18 -11.27 -5.03
CA PHE A 27 -2.92 -10.84 -5.68
C PHE A 27 -2.90 -11.09 -7.20
N GLY A 28 -3.80 -11.92 -7.73
CA GLY A 28 -4.00 -12.10 -9.16
C GLY A 28 -5.06 -11.14 -9.73
N LEU A 29 -6.29 -11.21 -9.25
CA LEU A 29 -7.43 -10.46 -9.80
C LEU A 29 -7.54 -9.06 -9.18
N GLY A 30 -7.44 -8.95 -7.87
CA GLY A 30 -7.60 -7.70 -7.11
C GLY A 30 -6.76 -6.53 -7.64
N PRO A 31 -5.45 -6.70 -7.96
CA PRO A 31 -4.63 -5.61 -8.48
C PRO A 31 -5.13 -5.02 -9.81
N ARG A 32 -5.75 -5.82 -10.68
CA ARG A 32 -6.33 -5.38 -11.95
C ARG A 32 -7.55 -4.51 -11.73
N LEU A 33 -8.46 -4.96 -10.87
CA LEU A 33 -9.63 -4.18 -10.48
C LEU A 33 -9.22 -2.86 -9.81
N ASN A 34 -8.28 -2.93 -8.86
CA ASN A 34 -7.79 -1.77 -8.13
C ASN A 34 -7.06 -0.75 -9.03
N ALA A 35 -6.45 -1.18 -10.13
CA ALA A 35 -5.76 -0.28 -11.04
C ALA A 35 -6.72 0.72 -11.68
N ALA A 36 -7.93 0.32 -12.04
CA ALA A 36 -8.95 1.22 -12.57
C ALA A 36 -9.24 2.38 -11.59
N GLY A 37 -9.52 2.08 -10.32
CA GLY A 37 -9.81 3.10 -9.31
C GLY A 37 -8.60 3.96 -8.90
N ARG A 38 -7.37 3.62 -9.33
CA ARG A 38 -6.15 4.39 -9.05
C ARG A 38 -5.74 5.31 -10.20
N LEU A 39 -5.93 4.87 -11.44
CA LEU A 39 -5.48 5.58 -12.63
C LEU A 39 -6.62 6.23 -13.42
N ALA A 40 -7.86 5.78 -13.22
CA ALA A 40 -9.02 6.26 -13.94
C ALA A 40 -10.30 6.14 -13.10
N ASP A 41 -11.30 5.41 -13.60
CA ASP A 41 -12.62 5.23 -12.95
C ASP A 41 -12.87 3.73 -12.72
N MET A 42 -13.34 3.39 -11.51
CA MET A 42 -13.71 2.04 -11.12
C MET A 42 -14.86 1.44 -11.96
N THR A 43 -15.59 2.25 -12.71
CA THR A 43 -16.70 1.81 -13.58
C THR A 43 -16.31 0.67 -14.51
N LEU A 44 -15.08 0.66 -15.04
CA LEU A 44 -14.57 -0.42 -15.88
C LEU A 44 -14.50 -1.75 -15.11
N GLY A 45 -14.00 -1.72 -13.87
CA GLY A 45 -13.95 -2.90 -13.00
C GLY A 45 -15.35 -3.42 -12.66
N ILE A 46 -16.28 -2.51 -12.37
CA ILE A 46 -17.69 -2.87 -12.10
C ILE A 46 -18.31 -3.53 -13.33
N LYS A 47 -18.18 -2.92 -14.53
CA LYS A 47 -18.70 -3.50 -15.79
C LYS A 47 -18.13 -4.89 -16.05
N CYS A 48 -16.85 -5.11 -15.80
CA CYS A 48 -16.24 -6.43 -15.93
C CYS A 48 -16.91 -7.45 -15.00
N LEU A 49 -17.10 -7.10 -13.74
CA LEU A 49 -17.62 -8.01 -12.71
C LEU A 49 -19.12 -8.32 -12.90
N ILE A 50 -19.95 -7.41 -13.42
CA ILE A 50 -21.38 -7.63 -13.61
C ILE A 50 -21.75 -8.14 -15.00
N SER A 51 -20.81 -8.22 -15.95
CA SER A 51 -21.05 -8.69 -17.32
C SER A 51 -21.47 -10.16 -17.34
N ASN A 52 -22.59 -10.45 -17.98
CA ASN A 52 -23.05 -11.81 -18.22
C ASN A 52 -22.56 -12.38 -19.55
N ASP A 53 -21.92 -11.55 -20.39
CA ASP A 53 -21.35 -11.94 -21.67
C ASP A 53 -19.83 -12.10 -21.52
N LEU A 54 -19.31 -13.28 -21.85
CA LEU A 54 -17.89 -13.59 -21.73
C LEU A 54 -17.02 -12.78 -22.71
N PHE A 55 -17.54 -12.46 -23.90
CA PHE A 55 -16.81 -11.66 -24.87
C PHE A 55 -16.60 -10.23 -24.39
N GLU A 56 -17.67 -9.60 -23.89
CA GLU A 56 -17.60 -8.27 -23.26
C GLU A 56 -16.71 -8.28 -22.01
N ALA A 57 -16.85 -9.29 -21.14
CA ALA A 57 -16.03 -9.44 -19.94
C ALA A 57 -14.54 -9.54 -20.27
N ARG A 58 -14.16 -10.29 -21.34
CA ARG A 58 -12.77 -10.38 -21.80
C ARG A 58 -12.23 -9.05 -22.30
N LYS A 59 -13.04 -8.23 -22.96
CA LYS A 59 -12.65 -6.88 -23.39
C LYS A 59 -12.31 -6.01 -22.16
N TYR A 60 -13.22 -5.95 -21.18
CA TYR A 60 -12.97 -5.19 -19.95
C TYR A 60 -11.76 -5.72 -19.17
N ALA A 61 -11.63 -7.03 -19.04
CA ALA A 61 -10.48 -7.64 -18.34
C ALA A 61 -9.13 -7.31 -18.99
N LYS A 62 -9.06 -7.25 -20.32
CA LYS A 62 -7.85 -6.82 -21.04
C LYS A 62 -7.49 -5.36 -20.77
N GLU A 63 -8.48 -4.47 -20.75
CA GLU A 63 -8.27 -3.05 -20.40
C GLU A 63 -7.78 -2.91 -18.97
N LEU A 64 -8.37 -3.66 -18.03
CA LEU A 64 -7.92 -3.70 -16.62
C LEU A 64 -6.48 -4.24 -16.48
N ASP A 65 -6.10 -5.24 -17.26
CA ASP A 65 -4.72 -5.76 -17.27
C ASP A 65 -3.71 -4.73 -17.80
N LEU A 66 -4.08 -3.98 -18.85
CA LEU A 66 -3.26 -2.88 -19.36
C LEU A 66 -3.06 -1.79 -18.30
N MET A 67 -4.15 -1.33 -17.67
CA MET A 67 -4.07 -0.36 -16.57
C MET A 67 -3.22 -0.86 -15.40
N ASN A 68 -3.29 -2.15 -15.08
CA ASN A 68 -2.48 -2.72 -14.02
C ASN A 68 -0.99 -2.78 -14.38
N ARG A 69 -0.64 -2.98 -15.65
CA ARG A 69 0.75 -2.89 -16.14
C ARG A 69 1.26 -1.46 -16.05
N GLU A 70 0.50 -0.50 -16.55
CA GLU A 70 0.82 0.92 -16.45
C GLU A 70 1.03 1.35 -14.99
N ARG A 71 0.11 0.97 -14.10
CA ARG A 71 0.28 1.24 -12.67
C ARG A 71 1.57 0.66 -12.10
N ARG A 72 1.99 -0.55 -12.53
CA ARG A 72 3.25 -1.16 -12.09
C ARG A 72 4.48 -0.41 -12.60
N GLU A 73 4.43 0.09 -13.82
CA GLU A 73 5.50 0.92 -14.40
C GLU A 73 5.65 2.23 -13.64
N ILE A 74 4.53 2.91 -13.36
CA ILE A 74 4.51 4.12 -12.53
C ILE A 74 5.06 3.81 -11.13
N GLU A 75 4.60 2.73 -10.48
CA GLU A 75 5.10 2.30 -9.17
C GLU A 75 6.61 2.06 -9.18
N GLY A 76 7.12 1.36 -10.19
CA GLY A 76 8.55 1.07 -10.34
C GLY A 76 9.40 2.34 -10.47
N SER A 77 9.00 3.26 -11.33
CA SER A 77 9.68 4.55 -11.50
C SER A 77 9.65 5.40 -10.22
N MET A 78 8.51 5.47 -9.56
CA MET A 78 8.39 6.19 -8.29
C MET A 78 9.24 5.57 -7.19
N GLN A 79 9.33 4.24 -7.14
CA GLN A 79 10.18 3.53 -6.17
C GLN A 79 11.66 3.79 -6.42
N GLU A 80 12.09 3.78 -7.68
CA GLU A 80 13.48 4.08 -8.04
C GLU A 80 13.86 5.51 -7.62
N THR A 81 13.04 6.51 -7.96
CA THR A 81 13.23 7.90 -7.54
C THR A 81 13.30 8.01 -6.01
N ALA A 82 12.39 7.35 -5.29
CA ALA A 82 12.39 7.38 -3.83
C ALA A 82 13.67 6.78 -3.23
N LEU A 83 14.19 5.69 -3.81
CA LEU A 83 15.42 5.05 -3.34
C LEU A 83 16.66 5.92 -3.60
N ILE A 84 16.71 6.62 -4.73
CA ILE A 84 17.79 7.58 -5.02
C ILE A 84 17.78 8.70 -3.98
N ASN A 85 16.61 9.32 -3.75
CA ASN A 85 16.46 10.39 -2.77
C ASN A 85 16.81 9.94 -1.34
N LEU A 86 16.47 8.69 -0.97
CA LEU A 86 16.80 8.14 0.35
C LEU A 86 18.28 7.75 0.50
N ALA A 87 19.00 7.46 -0.59
CA ALA A 87 20.42 7.18 -0.52
C ALA A 87 21.25 8.41 -0.11
N GLU A 88 20.71 9.61 -0.37
CA GLU A 88 21.32 10.88 0.06
C GLU A 88 21.01 11.23 1.52
N ILE A 89 19.99 10.57 2.12
CA ILE A 89 19.57 10.80 3.50
C ILE A 89 20.06 9.64 4.35
N SER A 90 20.72 9.95 5.48
CA SER A 90 21.09 8.92 6.47
C SER A 90 19.82 8.38 7.15
N THR A 91 19.25 7.32 6.60
CA THR A 91 18.03 6.67 7.12
C THR A 91 18.24 5.97 8.46
N THR A 92 19.48 5.83 8.90
CA THR A 92 19.82 5.19 10.19
C THR A 92 19.42 6.02 11.41
N ASN A 93 19.27 7.34 11.26
CA ASN A 93 18.97 8.26 12.36
C ASN A 93 17.56 8.84 12.29
N THR A 94 16.67 8.35 11.40
CA THR A 94 15.29 8.83 11.29
C THR A 94 14.30 7.81 11.85
N SER A 95 13.31 8.30 12.58
CA SER A 95 12.22 7.47 13.13
C SER A 95 11.01 7.40 12.21
N SER A 96 10.95 8.25 11.18
CA SER A 96 9.90 8.26 10.16
C SER A 96 10.45 8.59 8.79
N LEU A 97 9.65 8.38 7.75
CA LEU A 97 9.95 8.82 6.39
C LEU A 97 8.81 9.67 5.86
N CYS A 98 9.12 10.87 5.41
CA CYS A 98 8.15 11.75 4.78
C CYS A 98 8.73 12.29 3.47
N MET A 99 8.17 11.86 2.34
CA MET A 99 8.73 12.10 1.02
C MET A 99 7.74 12.78 0.08
N PHE A 100 8.28 13.54 -0.84
CA PHE A 100 7.52 14.21 -1.89
C PHE A 100 8.36 14.28 -3.17
N ASP A 101 7.71 14.14 -4.29
CA ASP A 101 8.27 14.45 -5.59
C ASP A 101 7.17 14.95 -6.53
N THR A 102 7.49 15.93 -7.36
CA THR A 102 6.54 16.55 -8.28
C THR A 102 6.09 15.63 -9.42
N SER A 103 6.88 14.61 -9.72
CA SER A 103 6.58 13.60 -10.75
C SER A 103 5.69 12.46 -10.25
N TRP A 104 5.44 12.37 -8.94
CA TRP A 104 4.70 11.25 -8.38
C TRP A 104 3.19 11.35 -8.61
N HIS A 105 2.58 10.18 -8.85
CA HIS A 105 1.15 10.07 -9.12
C HIS A 105 0.35 9.81 -7.84
N GLN A 106 -0.67 10.66 -7.56
CA GLN A 106 -1.47 10.59 -6.34
C GLN A 106 -2.18 9.24 -6.13
N GLY A 107 -2.56 8.52 -7.18
CA GLY A 107 -3.19 7.18 -7.09
C GLY A 107 -2.23 6.05 -6.69
N VAL A 108 -0.91 6.30 -6.74
CA VAL A 108 0.14 5.29 -6.51
C VAL A 108 0.93 5.52 -5.22
N ILE A 109 0.93 6.74 -4.66
CA ILE A 109 1.68 7.07 -3.43
C ILE A 109 1.40 6.12 -2.25
N GLY A 110 0.17 5.60 -2.13
CA GLY A 110 -0.16 4.66 -1.07
C GLY A 110 0.52 3.30 -1.21
N ILE A 111 0.83 2.88 -2.44
CA ILE A 111 1.60 1.66 -2.71
C ILE A 111 3.07 1.92 -2.39
N LEU A 112 3.60 3.05 -2.85
CA LEU A 112 4.97 3.45 -2.55
C LEU A 112 5.21 3.56 -1.04
N ALA A 113 4.30 4.22 -0.30
CA ALA A 113 4.37 4.30 1.16
C ALA A 113 4.43 2.91 1.81
N SER A 114 3.63 1.94 1.31
CA SER A 114 3.67 0.55 1.80
C SER A 114 5.02 -0.10 1.56
N ARG A 115 5.58 0.02 0.35
CA ARG A 115 6.89 -0.55 -0.01
C ARG A 115 8.02 0.01 0.84
N LEU A 116 8.02 1.33 1.03
CA LEU A 116 9.03 1.98 1.87
C LEU A 116 8.88 1.58 3.34
N LYS A 117 7.66 1.53 3.86
CA LYS A 117 7.39 1.04 5.22
C LYS A 117 7.89 -0.39 5.41
N ASP A 118 7.64 -1.29 4.45
CA ASP A 118 8.09 -2.69 4.53
C ASP A 118 9.62 -2.80 4.45
N LYS A 119 10.27 -1.95 3.63
CA LYS A 119 11.72 -1.96 3.47
C LYS A 119 12.46 -1.38 4.67
N TYR A 120 12.03 -0.22 5.18
CA TYR A 120 12.76 0.53 6.20
C TYR A 120 12.23 0.33 7.62
N HIS A 121 11.08 -0.34 7.78
CA HIS A 121 10.37 -0.55 9.04
C HIS A 121 10.19 0.75 9.83
N ARG A 122 9.61 1.76 9.18
CA ARG A 122 9.32 3.10 9.72
C ARG A 122 7.92 3.53 9.33
N PRO A 123 7.23 4.37 10.11
CA PRO A 123 6.08 5.11 9.61
C PRO A 123 6.46 5.95 8.39
N VAL A 124 5.68 5.88 7.34
CA VAL A 124 5.97 6.54 6.05
C VAL A 124 4.76 7.36 5.63
N ILE A 125 4.99 8.59 5.20
CA ILE A 125 4.03 9.39 4.46
C ILE A 125 4.66 9.80 3.12
N VAL A 126 3.94 9.55 2.03
CA VAL A 126 4.36 9.93 0.69
C VAL A 126 3.35 10.93 0.13
N PHE A 127 3.85 12.05 -0.37
CA PHE A 127 3.08 13.10 -0.99
C PHE A 127 3.29 13.13 -2.51
N ALA A 128 2.25 13.51 -3.23
CA ALA A 128 2.27 13.86 -4.64
C ALA A 128 1.46 15.15 -4.88
N PRO A 129 1.67 15.85 -6.00
CA PRO A 129 0.82 16.97 -6.38
C PRO A 129 -0.64 16.53 -6.50
N GLY A 130 -1.56 17.32 -5.92
CA GLY A 130 -2.99 17.18 -6.16
C GLY A 130 -3.41 18.04 -7.35
N GLU A 131 -4.60 17.77 -7.87
CA GLU A 131 -5.19 18.55 -8.98
C GLU A 131 -5.81 19.87 -8.51
N GLU A 132 -6.06 19.98 -7.21
CA GLU A 132 -6.76 21.11 -6.60
C GLU A 132 -5.77 22.16 -6.09
N LYS A 133 -6.20 23.42 -6.09
CA LYS A 133 -5.53 24.50 -5.34
C LYS A 133 -6.29 24.78 -4.06
N SER A 134 -5.57 25.24 -3.04
CA SER A 134 -6.16 25.69 -1.78
C SER A 134 -6.91 27.00 -1.95
N ALA A 135 -7.61 27.43 -0.90
CA ALA A 135 -8.27 28.75 -0.86
C ALA A 135 -7.28 29.91 -1.03
N SER A 136 -6.00 29.72 -0.67
CA SER A 136 -4.90 30.67 -0.87
C SER A 136 -4.30 30.62 -2.29
N GLY A 137 -4.81 29.75 -3.18
CA GLY A 137 -4.31 29.57 -4.54
C GLY A 137 -3.04 28.72 -4.66
N LEU A 138 -2.53 28.18 -3.54
CA LEU A 138 -1.35 27.34 -3.49
C LEU A 138 -1.67 25.90 -3.91
N MET A 139 -0.65 25.17 -4.37
CA MET A 139 -0.76 23.76 -4.69
C MET A 139 -1.10 22.94 -3.45
N VAL A 140 -2.09 22.06 -3.59
CA VAL A 140 -2.44 21.08 -2.56
C VAL A 140 -1.68 19.78 -2.84
N LEU A 141 -0.96 19.28 -1.83
CA LEU A 141 -0.34 17.98 -1.88
C LEU A 141 -1.28 16.94 -1.27
N LYS A 142 -1.42 15.81 -1.95
CA LYS A 142 -2.14 14.63 -1.45
C LYS A 142 -1.13 13.67 -0.83
N GLY A 143 -1.32 13.36 0.45
CA GLY A 143 -0.46 12.45 1.21
C GLY A 143 -1.14 11.11 1.48
N SER A 144 -0.38 10.04 1.39
CA SER A 144 -0.79 8.71 1.82
C SER A 144 0.25 8.11 2.74
N GLY A 145 -0.19 7.73 3.95
CA GLY A 145 0.67 7.19 4.98
C GLY A 145 0.44 5.71 5.24
N ARG A 146 1.50 5.05 5.66
CA ARG A 146 1.51 3.67 6.16
C ARG A 146 2.35 3.60 7.42
N SER A 147 1.90 2.80 8.39
CA SER A 147 2.54 2.70 9.69
C SER A 147 3.06 1.30 10.01
N ILE A 148 3.85 1.23 11.06
CA ILE A 148 4.30 0.01 11.72
C ILE A 148 3.50 -0.21 13.01
N THR A 149 3.54 -1.43 13.54
CA THR A 149 3.00 -1.73 14.87
C THR A 149 3.68 -0.85 15.92
N GLY A 150 2.91 -0.30 16.84
CA GLY A 150 3.42 0.62 17.88
C GLY A 150 3.26 2.10 17.53
N PHE A 151 2.96 2.48 16.29
CA PHE A 151 2.72 3.87 15.91
C PHE A 151 1.34 4.07 15.28
N HIS A 152 0.44 4.73 16.00
CA HIS A 152 -0.91 5.01 15.52
C HIS A 152 -0.94 6.24 14.61
N LEU A 153 -0.86 6.00 13.31
CA LEU A 153 -0.66 7.05 12.31
C LEU A 153 -1.76 8.14 12.32
N ARG A 154 -3.04 7.74 12.40
CA ARG A 154 -4.13 8.69 12.46
C ARG A 154 -4.05 9.60 13.68
N ASP A 155 -3.70 9.06 14.85
CA ASP A 155 -3.58 9.84 16.08
C ASP A 155 -2.40 10.81 16.01
N ALA A 156 -1.29 10.41 15.37
CA ALA A 156 -0.16 11.30 15.12
C ALA A 156 -0.58 12.48 14.22
N ILE A 157 -1.31 12.22 13.14
CA ILE A 157 -1.82 13.26 12.24
C ILE A 157 -2.85 14.16 12.96
N ASP A 158 -3.73 13.59 13.77
CA ASP A 158 -4.71 14.33 14.59
C ASP A 158 -4.00 15.24 15.61
N TYR A 159 -2.95 14.73 16.24
CA TYR A 159 -2.12 15.51 17.17
C TYR A 159 -1.46 16.70 16.46
N ILE A 160 -0.87 16.47 15.26
CA ILE A 160 -0.30 17.54 14.43
C ILE A 160 -1.36 18.59 14.09
N SER A 161 -2.54 18.15 13.65
CA SER A 161 -3.62 19.07 13.24
C SER A 161 -4.14 19.94 14.38
N LYS A 162 -4.15 19.41 15.61
CA LYS A 162 -4.55 20.17 16.80
C LYS A 162 -3.47 21.15 17.26
N LYS A 163 -2.21 20.74 17.16
CA LYS A 163 -1.06 21.57 17.54
C LYS A 163 -0.76 22.69 16.51
N HIS A 164 -1.02 22.41 15.25
CA HIS A 164 -0.77 23.29 14.11
C HIS A 164 -2.00 23.29 13.19
N PRO A 165 -3.09 24.03 13.53
CA PRO A 165 -4.37 23.95 12.83
C PRO A 165 -4.30 24.34 11.34
N GLU A 166 -3.34 25.16 10.94
CA GLU A 166 -3.13 25.62 9.56
C GLU A 166 -2.33 24.63 8.68
N MET A 167 -1.68 23.61 9.31
CA MET A 167 -0.74 22.74 8.60
C MET A 167 -1.45 21.69 7.75
N ILE A 168 -2.59 21.18 8.21
CA ILE A 168 -3.31 20.08 7.57
C ILE A 168 -4.69 20.55 7.15
N LEU A 169 -4.96 20.51 5.84
CA LEU A 169 -6.27 20.91 5.27
C LEU A 169 -7.34 19.85 5.53
N LYS A 170 -6.98 18.58 5.39
CA LYS A 170 -7.90 17.45 5.53
C LYS A 170 -7.10 16.17 5.84
N PHE A 171 -7.64 15.34 6.67
CA PHE A 171 -7.07 14.00 6.91
C PHE A 171 -8.15 13.00 7.29
N GLY A 172 -7.79 11.69 7.21
CA GLY A 172 -8.62 10.59 7.63
C GLY A 172 -7.87 9.27 7.53
N GLY A 173 -8.37 8.25 8.21
CA GLY A 173 -7.73 6.93 8.19
C GLY A 173 -7.85 6.19 9.51
N HIS A 174 -6.93 5.26 9.71
CA HIS A 174 -6.84 4.35 10.86
C HIS A 174 -5.39 4.24 11.36
N ALA A 175 -5.16 3.38 12.34
CA ALA A 175 -3.84 3.20 12.95
C ALA A 175 -2.72 2.92 11.93
N MET A 176 -2.97 2.04 10.95
CA MET A 176 -1.95 1.54 10.03
C MET A 176 -1.91 2.25 8.67
N ALA A 177 -2.94 3.03 8.34
CA ALA A 177 -3.03 3.74 7.07
C ALA A 177 -3.87 5.00 7.20
N ALA A 178 -3.38 6.11 6.65
CA ALA A 178 -4.09 7.37 6.65
C ALA A 178 -3.82 8.16 5.36
N GLY A 179 -4.77 9.01 5.01
CA GLY A 179 -4.64 10.00 3.94
C GLY A 179 -4.74 11.40 4.50
N LEU A 180 -4.02 12.35 3.89
CA LEU A 180 -4.08 13.75 4.28
C LEU A 180 -3.85 14.66 3.08
N SER A 181 -4.19 15.95 3.25
CA SER A 181 -3.87 17.00 2.29
C SER A 181 -3.26 18.18 3.03
N ILE A 182 -2.20 18.73 2.48
CA ILE A 182 -1.51 19.93 2.99
C ILE A 182 -1.28 20.91 1.85
N GLU A 183 -1.03 22.17 2.15
CA GLU A 183 -0.44 23.08 1.15
C GLU A 183 1.04 22.76 0.97
N GLU A 184 1.56 22.92 -0.25
CA GLU A 184 2.97 22.66 -0.56
C GLU A 184 3.90 23.46 0.36
N SER A 185 3.55 24.70 0.69
CA SER A 185 4.26 25.56 1.62
C SER A 185 4.46 24.97 3.02
N GLN A 186 3.57 24.05 3.43
CA GLN A 186 3.62 23.39 4.73
C GLN A 186 4.44 22.09 4.74
N LEU A 187 4.92 21.63 3.58
CA LEU A 187 5.58 20.32 3.45
C LEU A 187 6.77 20.18 4.41
N LYS A 188 7.69 21.14 4.41
CA LYS A 188 8.88 21.07 5.27
C LYS A 188 8.54 21.09 6.75
N SER A 189 7.64 21.97 7.16
CA SER A 189 7.17 22.05 8.56
C SER A 189 6.47 20.77 8.98
N PHE A 190 5.69 20.15 8.09
CA PHE A 190 5.03 18.86 8.34
C PHE A 190 6.06 17.74 8.50
N GLN A 191 7.06 17.66 7.62
CA GLN A 191 8.13 16.65 7.69
C GLN A 191 8.87 16.71 9.04
N ASP A 192 9.26 17.90 9.47
CA ASP A 192 10.00 18.10 10.71
C ASP A 192 9.13 17.76 11.94
N THR A 193 7.85 18.14 11.90
CA THR A 193 6.89 17.86 12.99
C THR A 193 6.58 16.35 13.06
N PHE A 194 6.36 15.71 11.92
CA PHE A 194 6.08 14.27 11.87
C PHE A 194 7.26 13.43 12.38
N GLU A 195 8.48 13.80 11.99
CA GLU A 195 9.70 13.18 12.51
C GLU A 195 9.84 13.36 14.02
N SER A 196 9.63 14.59 14.52
CA SER A 196 9.69 14.86 15.96
C SER A 196 8.71 14.02 16.77
N ILE A 197 7.49 13.82 16.24
CA ILE A 197 6.48 12.98 16.89
C ILE A 197 6.87 11.51 16.83
N ALA A 198 7.39 11.05 15.70
CA ALA A 198 7.86 9.68 15.57
C ALA A 198 8.98 9.37 16.56
N GLN A 199 9.95 10.29 16.74
CA GLN A 199 11.01 10.18 17.73
C GLN A 199 10.51 10.16 19.18
N GLN A 200 9.43 10.87 19.48
CA GLN A 200 8.85 10.91 20.82
C GLN A 200 8.01 9.67 21.14
N TRP A 201 7.32 9.10 20.15
CA TRP A 201 6.35 8.03 20.37
C TRP A 201 6.89 6.64 20.11
N LEU A 202 7.99 6.51 19.35
CA LEU A 202 8.65 5.25 19.04
C LEU A 202 9.91 5.08 19.89
N ASP A 203 10.02 3.94 20.49
CA ASP A 203 11.28 3.50 21.09
C ASP A 203 12.14 2.75 20.05
N GLU A 204 13.41 2.56 20.40
CA GLU A 204 14.39 1.89 19.54
C GLU A 204 14.01 0.45 19.25
N ASP A 205 13.37 -0.23 20.19
CA ASP A 205 12.93 -1.61 20.09
C ASP A 205 11.78 -1.79 19.06
N THR A 206 10.87 -0.83 18.99
CA THR A 206 9.78 -0.78 17.99
C THR A 206 10.31 -0.52 16.58
N LEU A 207 11.42 0.21 16.45
CA LEU A 207 12.07 0.50 15.19
C LEU A 207 12.89 -0.68 14.63
N HIS A 208 13.13 -1.71 15.43
CA HIS A 208 13.73 -2.95 14.99
C HIS A 208 12.69 -3.95 14.53
N ARG A 209 12.84 -4.41 13.27
CA ARG A 209 11.94 -5.43 12.73
C ARG A 209 12.15 -6.75 13.45
N LYS A 210 11.10 -7.24 14.11
CA LYS A 210 11.09 -8.56 14.77
C LYS A 210 10.42 -9.57 13.85
N LEU A 211 11.06 -10.73 13.68
CA LEU A 211 10.42 -11.88 13.07
C LEU A 211 9.67 -12.64 14.18
N VAL A 212 8.35 -12.58 14.13
CA VAL A 212 7.50 -13.38 15.00
C VAL A 212 7.37 -14.76 14.38
N HIS A 213 7.57 -15.82 15.17
CA HIS A 213 7.48 -17.19 14.74
C HIS A 213 6.64 -18.02 15.72
N ASP A 214 6.09 -19.14 15.24
CA ASP A 214 5.19 -20.03 15.98
C ASP A 214 5.95 -21.15 16.71
N GLY A 215 7.26 -21.06 16.78
CA GLY A 215 8.13 -22.02 17.46
C GLY A 215 8.97 -22.85 16.49
N GLU A 216 9.65 -23.85 17.05
CA GLU A 216 10.47 -24.80 16.31
C GLU A 216 9.58 -25.88 15.69
N LEU A 217 9.80 -26.21 14.42
CA LEU A 217 9.13 -27.33 13.78
C LEU A 217 10.00 -28.60 13.91
N PRO A 218 9.51 -29.68 14.59
CA PRO A 218 10.24 -30.93 14.69
C PRO A 218 10.60 -31.47 13.32
N SER A 219 11.81 -32.02 13.17
CA SER A 219 12.35 -32.46 11.88
C SER A 219 11.54 -33.57 11.21
N ASP A 220 10.85 -34.39 11.97
CA ASP A 220 9.93 -35.43 11.49
C ASP A 220 8.62 -34.85 10.93
N MET A 221 8.26 -33.63 11.32
CA MET A 221 7.12 -32.92 10.79
C MET A 221 7.46 -32.13 9.51
N ILE A 222 8.72 -31.95 9.17
CA ILE A 222 9.14 -31.27 7.92
C ILE A 222 8.96 -32.25 6.74
N ASN A 223 7.75 -32.35 6.23
CA ASN A 223 7.40 -33.25 5.16
C ASN A 223 6.37 -32.64 4.19
N ALA A 224 6.21 -33.28 3.02
CA ALA A 224 5.29 -32.82 1.98
C ALA A 224 3.83 -32.80 2.43
N GLN A 225 3.42 -33.66 3.32
CA GLN A 225 2.05 -33.75 3.81
C GLN A 225 1.68 -32.50 4.64
N LEU A 226 2.56 -32.07 5.55
CA LEU A 226 2.35 -30.83 6.31
C LEU A 226 2.35 -29.60 5.40
N ALA A 227 3.29 -29.54 4.43
CA ALA A 227 3.34 -28.45 3.47
C ALA A 227 2.05 -28.36 2.65
N GLU A 228 1.49 -29.49 2.21
CA GLU A 228 0.22 -29.54 1.49
C GLU A 228 -0.96 -29.09 2.38
N GLN A 229 -1.01 -29.54 3.63
CA GLN A 229 -2.03 -29.11 4.58
C GLN A 229 -1.99 -27.59 4.79
N LEU A 230 -0.81 -27.02 5.08
CA LEU A 230 -0.65 -25.57 5.26
C LEU A 230 -1.01 -24.77 3.99
N SER A 231 -0.67 -25.29 2.81
CA SER A 231 -0.99 -24.64 1.53
C SER A 231 -2.49 -24.65 1.20
N ASN A 232 -3.24 -25.59 1.76
CA ASN A 232 -4.69 -25.70 1.55
C ASN A 232 -5.50 -24.88 2.56
N GLU A 233 -4.86 -24.38 3.61
CA GLU A 233 -5.52 -23.52 4.59
C GLU A 233 -5.73 -22.09 4.05
N ILE A 234 -6.66 -21.38 4.67
CA ILE A 234 -7.00 -19.99 4.29
C ILE A 234 -6.32 -19.04 5.26
N TRP A 235 -5.26 -18.41 4.80
CA TRP A 235 -4.50 -17.40 5.52
C TRP A 235 -4.92 -15.99 5.09
N GLY A 236 -4.76 -15.00 5.97
CA GLY A 236 -5.08 -13.62 5.65
C GLY A 236 -4.84 -12.66 6.81
N GLN A 237 -5.37 -11.45 6.67
CA GLN A 237 -5.23 -10.43 7.69
C GLN A 237 -5.95 -10.85 8.98
N GLY A 238 -5.21 -10.87 10.10
CA GLY A 238 -5.69 -11.35 11.40
C GLY A 238 -5.52 -12.86 11.63
N PHE A 239 -5.15 -13.62 10.61
CA PHE A 239 -4.77 -15.03 10.66
C PHE A 239 -3.64 -15.30 9.68
N PRO A 240 -2.39 -14.85 9.97
CA PRO A 240 -1.25 -14.97 9.08
C PRO A 240 -0.80 -16.43 8.92
N GLU A 241 -0.08 -16.69 7.83
CA GLU A 241 0.63 -17.96 7.65
C GLU A 241 1.60 -18.21 8.82
N PRO A 242 1.69 -19.45 9.34
CA PRO A 242 2.62 -19.74 10.41
C PRO A 242 4.07 -19.68 9.92
N VAL A 243 4.95 -19.19 10.78
CA VAL A 243 6.39 -19.10 10.55
C VAL A 243 7.08 -19.99 11.58
N PHE A 244 7.85 -20.97 11.13
CA PHE A 244 8.58 -21.87 12.00
C PHE A 244 10.08 -21.59 11.96
N THR A 245 10.75 -21.88 13.07
CA THR A 245 12.21 -21.94 13.17
C THR A 245 12.65 -23.42 13.16
N GLY A 246 13.86 -23.70 12.70
CA GLY A 246 14.47 -25.01 12.70
C GLY A 246 15.96 -24.95 12.58
#